data_dce462558e73f12dfa486dcdeb564920
#
_entry.id   dce462558e73f12dfa486dcdeb564920
#
_cell.length_a   1.000
_cell.length_b   1.000
_cell.length_c   1.000
_cell.angle_alpha   90.00
_cell.angle_beta   90.00
_cell.angle_gamma   90.00
#
_symmetry.space_group_name_H-M   'P 1'
#
loop_
_entity.id
_entity.type
_entity.pdbx_description
1 polymer ?
#
loop_
_entity_poly.entity_id
_entity_poly.type
_entity_poly.pdbx_seq_one_letter_code
_entity_poly.pdbx_strand_id
1 'polypeptide(L)'
;MVGNNLNLKPAKYDASSIAKYLLSLDPNREYFENKRAKNEITSATITTGNFRLNQMLYLIQILYYLKYERLLFNDKFYAWENGMVIYSVYTHFSSLYYNVNGKNIKNIEDGRIKTFISKCFNYLKTNSDRVLQEFAFTDPVWTSTWGRSSQPEVNFTDKENIGIYRQCCSR
;
A
#
# COMPACT_ATOMS: atom_id res chain seq x y z
N MET A 1 -5.22 -9.58 -24.86
CA MET A 1 -3.88 -10.04 -24.46
C MET A 1 -4.00 -10.84 -23.18
N VAL A 2 -3.59 -12.10 -23.21
CA VAL A 2 -3.43 -12.87 -21.98
C VAL A 2 -2.19 -12.29 -21.29
N GLY A 3 -2.39 -11.54 -20.20
CA GLY A 3 -1.28 -11.02 -19.41
C GLY A 3 -0.41 -12.19 -18.96
N ASN A 4 0.89 -12.10 -19.21
CA ASN A 4 1.88 -13.05 -18.72
C ASN A 4 2.01 -12.91 -17.18
N ASN A 5 0.99 -13.36 -16.48
CA ASN A 5 1.02 -13.37 -15.01
C ASN A 5 2.15 -14.29 -14.55
N LEU A 6 2.97 -13.79 -13.64
CA LEU A 6 3.94 -14.64 -12.97
C LEU A 6 3.17 -15.65 -12.11
N ASN A 7 3.53 -16.93 -12.25
CA ASN A 7 2.96 -17.99 -11.42
C ASN A 7 3.57 -17.91 -10.01
N LEU A 8 3.12 -16.93 -9.22
CA LEU A 8 3.57 -16.73 -7.86
C LEU A 8 2.75 -17.58 -6.90
N LYS A 9 3.42 -18.13 -5.89
CA LYS A 9 2.71 -18.79 -4.79
C LYS A 9 1.77 -17.80 -4.10
N PRO A 10 0.53 -18.19 -3.77
CA PRO A 10 -0.37 -17.33 -3.00
C PRO A 10 0.28 -16.85 -1.70
N ALA A 11 0.07 -15.59 -1.37
CA ALA A 11 0.52 -15.04 -0.10
C ALA A 11 -0.29 -15.63 1.06
N LYS A 12 0.36 -15.77 2.21
CA LYS A 12 -0.27 -16.32 3.43
C LYS A 12 -1.27 -15.35 4.05
N TYR A 13 -1.08 -14.06 3.88
CA TYR A 13 -1.83 -13.00 4.55
C TYR A 13 -2.59 -12.12 3.56
N ASP A 14 -3.69 -11.54 4.05
CA ASP A 14 -4.40 -10.48 3.37
C ASP A 14 -3.81 -9.11 3.73
N ALA A 15 -4.04 -8.12 2.89
CA ALA A 15 -3.59 -6.75 3.13
C ALA A 15 -4.13 -6.18 4.46
N SER A 16 -5.35 -6.55 4.86
CA SER A 16 -5.91 -6.15 6.15
C SER A 16 -5.11 -6.65 7.34
N SER A 17 -4.53 -7.85 7.26
CA SER A 17 -3.63 -8.39 8.31
C SER A 17 -2.33 -7.58 8.41
N ILE A 18 -1.76 -7.21 7.27
CA ILE A 18 -0.57 -6.36 7.23
C ILE A 18 -0.89 -4.96 7.77
N ALA A 19 -2.02 -4.39 7.37
CA ALA A 19 -2.50 -3.10 7.87
C ALA A 19 -2.71 -3.12 9.40
N LYS A 20 -3.33 -4.17 9.92
CA LYS A 20 -3.49 -4.36 11.38
C LYS A 20 -2.15 -4.35 12.10
N TYR A 21 -1.16 -5.04 11.56
CA TYR A 21 0.18 -5.07 12.16
C TYR A 21 0.87 -3.70 12.08
N LEU A 22 0.79 -3.00 10.95
CA LEU A 22 1.30 -1.64 10.81
C LEU A 22 0.70 -0.70 11.85
N LEU A 23 -0.62 -0.77 12.04
CA LEU A 23 -1.32 0.05 13.04
C LEU A 23 -0.91 -0.31 14.47
N SER A 24 -0.53 -1.55 14.74
CA SER A 24 -0.01 -1.97 16.05
C SER A 24 1.37 -1.39 16.36
N LEU A 25 2.13 -0.97 15.35
CA LEU A 25 3.42 -0.28 15.50
C LEU A 25 3.26 1.20 15.86
N ASP A 26 2.05 1.72 15.74
CA ASP A 26 1.66 3.09 16.04
C ASP A 26 0.43 3.12 16.97
N PRO A 27 0.54 2.60 18.21
CA PRO A 27 -0.61 2.38 19.09
C PRO A 27 -1.32 3.67 19.46
N ASN A 28 -0.61 4.78 19.53
CA ASN A 28 -1.17 6.10 19.84
C ASN A 28 -1.69 6.86 18.61
N ARG A 29 -1.60 6.24 17.41
CA ARG A 29 -2.01 6.88 16.14
C ARG A 29 -1.35 8.22 15.88
N GLU A 30 -0.08 8.35 16.19
CA GLU A 30 0.69 9.56 15.89
C GLU A 30 0.94 9.73 14.39
N TYR A 31 1.28 8.64 13.71
CA TYR A 31 1.52 8.62 12.28
C TYR A 31 0.25 8.34 11.46
N PHE A 32 -0.55 7.36 11.88
CA PHE A 32 -1.77 6.95 11.19
C PHE A 32 -3.04 7.66 11.68
N GLU A 33 -2.91 8.81 12.31
CA GLU A 33 -4.08 9.60 12.71
C GLU A 33 -4.90 10.01 11.49
N ASN A 34 -6.19 9.66 11.51
CA ASN A 34 -7.11 10.05 10.45
C ASN A 34 -7.62 11.48 10.68
N LYS A 35 -6.99 12.42 10.01
CA LYS A 35 -7.43 13.82 9.93
C LYS A 35 -7.82 14.14 8.50
N ARG A 36 -8.82 14.97 8.33
CA ARG A 36 -9.11 15.57 7.03
C ARG A 36 -8.06 16.62 6.71
N ALA A 37 -7.43 16.46 5.57
CA ALA A 37 -6.44 17.40 5.06
C ALA A 37 -6.60 17.54 3.55
N LYS A 38 -5.99 18.56 2.98
CA LYS A 38 -5.91 18.70 1.53
C LYS A 38 -4.60 18.08 1.03
N ASN A 39 -4.72 17.34 -0.05
CA ASN A 39 -3.55 16.94 -0.83
C ASN A 39 -2.87 18.20 -1.37
N GLU A 40 -1.60 18.40 -1.07
CA GLU A 40 -0.86 19.61 -1.47
C GLU A 40 -0.70 19.75 -2.99
N ILE A 41 -0.81 18.66 -3.74
CA ILE A 41 -0.64 18.64 -5.20
C ILE A 41 -2.00 18.79 -5.91
N THR A 42 -3.01 17.99 -5.51
CA THR A 42 -4.32 17.93 -6.19
C THR A 42 -5.36 18.84 -5.57
N SER A 43 -5.14 19.35 -4.36
CA SER A 43 -6.12 20.06 -3.53
C SER A 43 -7.37 19.23 -3.14
N ALA A 44 -7.41 17.94 -3.48
CA ALA A 44 -8.46 17.03 -3.06
C ALA A 44 -8.43 16.80 -1.55
N THR A 45 -9.59 16.57 -0.93
CA THR A 45 -9.65 16.21 0.49
C THR A 45 -9.24 14.76 0.66
N ILE A 46 -8.29 14.52 1.55
CA ILE A 46 -7.83 13.18 1.95
C ILE A 46 -8.03 12.96 3.44
N THR A 47 -8.13 11.70 3.83
CA THR A 47 -8.02 11.28 5.22
C THR A 47 -6.59 10.79 5.44
N THR A 48 -5.80 11.51 6.22
CA THR A 48 -4.34 11.37 6.27
C THR A 48 -3.87 9.98 6.67
N GLY A 49 -4.46 9.40 7.70
CA GLY A 49 -4.06 8.07 8.18
C GLY A 49 -4.34 6.98 7.14
N ASN A 50 -5.51 7.03 6.51
CA ASN A 50 -5.87 6.07 5.47
C ASN A 50 -4.99 6.24 4.22
N PHE A 51 -4.72 7.48 3.82
CA PHE A 51 -3.78 7.77 2.72
C PHE A 51 -2.40 7.17 3.02
N ARG A 52 -1.82 7.45 4.19
CA ARG A 52 -0.50 6.94 4.60
C ARG A 52 -0.48 5.42 4.67
N LEU A 53 -1.54 4.81 5.20
CA LEU A 53 -1.64 3.35 5.31
C LEU A 53 -1.65 2.67 3.94
N ASN A 54 -2.48 3.13 3.01
CA ASN A 54 -2.53 2.57 1.67
C ASN A 54 -1.23 2.78 0.89
N GLN A 55 -0.65 3.97 0.98
CA GLN A 55 0.62 4.27 0.32
C GLN A 55 1.76 3.42 0.87
N MET A 56 1.80 3.24 2.18
CA MET A 56 2.81 2.40 2.83
C MET A 56 2.66 0.92 2.46
N LEU A 57 1.44 0.40 2.40
CA LEU A 57 1.18 -0.97 1.95
C LEU A 57 1.65 -1.20 0.51
N TYR A 58 1.44 -0.24 -0.36
CA TYR A 58 1.92 -0.32 -1.74
C TYR A 58 3.45 -0.40 -1.80
N LEU A 59 4.14 0.49 -1.11
CA LEU A 59 5.61 0.51 -1.07
C LEU A 59 6.18 -0.76 -0.41
N ILE A 60 5.58 -1.23 0.66
CA ILE A 60 6.00 -2.47 1.34
C ILE A 60 5.81 -3.69 0.42
N GLN A 61 4.71 -3.77 -0.32
CA GLN A 61 4.49 -4.85 -1.29
C GLN A 61 5.59 -4.88 -2.36
N ILE A 62 5.95 -3.71 -2.91
CA ILE A 62 7.04 -3.59 -3.89
C ILE A 62 8.36 -4.07 -3.28
N LEU A 63 8.72 -3.53 -2.13
CA LEU A 63 9.99 -3.85 -1.45
C LEU A 63 10.09 -5.33 -1.08
N TYR A 64 8.98 -5.92 -0.62
CA TYR A 64 8.93 -7.34 -0.30
C TYR A 64 9.11 -8.20 -1.54
N TYR A 65 8.39 -7.87 -2.61
CA TYR A 65 8.52 -8.59 -3.87
C TYR A 65 9.95 -8.51 -4.45
N LEU A 66 10.56 -7.33 -4.45
CA LEU A 66 11.92 -7.16 -4.96
C LEU A 66 12.96 -7.95 -4.16
N LYS A 67 12.73 -8.14 -2.88
CA LYS A 67 13.64 -8.89 -2.01
C LYS A 67 13.43 -10.40 -2.06
N TYR A 68 12.18 -10.86 -2.10
CA TYR A 68 11.84 -12.27 -1.92
C TYR A 68 11.22 -12.94 -3.15
N GLU A 69 10.92 -12.18 -4.19
CA GLU A 69 10.20 -12.63 -5.39
C GLU A 69 8.85 -13.31 -5.07
N ARG A 70 8.20 -12.84 -4.02
CA ARG A 70 6.89 -13.29 -3.53
C ARG A 70 6.03 -12.09 -3.17
N LEU A 71 4.71 -12.26 -3.27
CA LEU A 71 3.79 -11.26 -2.75
C LEU A 71 3.65 -11.40 -1.22
N LEU A 72 3.58 -10.26 -0.53
CA LEU A 72 3.29 -10.22 0.90
C LEU A 72 1.80 -10.48 1.17
N PHE A 73 0.93 -10.00 0.26
CA PHE A 73 -0.51 -10.21 0.26
C PHE A 73 -1.03 -10.29 -1.18
N ASN A 74 -2.23 -10.86 -1.37
CA ASN A 74 -2.81 -11.08 -2.70
C ASN A 74 -3.80 -10.00 -3.15
N ASP A 75 -4.18 -9.09 -2.25
CA ASP A 75 -5.14 -8.03 -2.55
C ASP A 75 -4.67 -7.17 -3.72
N LYS A 76 -5.61 -6.74 -4.53
CA LYS A 76 -5.35 -5.90 -5.70
C LYS A 76 -5.27 -4.44 -5.32
N PHE A 77 -4.46 -3.70 -6.05
CA PHE A 77 -4.41 -2.25 -5.99
C PHE A 77 -5.25 -1.62 -7.09
N TYR A 78 -5.80 -0.46 -6.77
CA TYR A 78 -6.48 0.41 -7.72
C TYR A 78 -5.74 1.75 -7.78
N ALA A 79 -5.53 2.26 -8.99
CA ALA A 79 -4.96 3.58 -9.19
C ALA A 79 -6.07 4.63 -9.06
N TRP A 80 -6.12 5.29 -7.91
CA TRP A 80 -7.09 6.35 -7.64
C TRP A 80 -6.43 7.72 -7.70
N GLU A 81 -7.24 8.78 -7.63
CA GLU A 81 -6.80 10.17 -7.76
C GLU A 81 -5.62 10.54 -6.86
N ASN A 82 -5.58 10.02 -5.64
CA ASN A 82 -4.53 10.34 -4.67
C ASN A 82 -3.45 9.24 -4.52
N GLY A 83 -3.41 8.28 -5.42
CA GLY A 83 -2.41 7.21 -5.42
C GLY A 83 -3.01 5.81 -5.44
N MET A 84 -2.22 4.83 -5.07
CA MET A 84 -2.63 3.43 -5.03
C MET A 84 -3.46 3.13 -3.79
N VAL A 85 -4.54 2.39 -3.97
CA VAL A 85 -5.49 2.05 -2.91
C VAL A 85 -5.82 0.55 -2.96
N ILE A 86 -5.86 -0.08 -1.79
CA ILE A 86 -6.44 -1.41 -1.60
C ILE A 86 -7.86 -1.21 -1.08
N TYR A 87 -8.85 -1.61 -1.85
CA TYR A 87 -10.25 -1.34 -1.54
C TYR A 87 -10.69 -1.86 -0.17
N SER A 88 -10.33 -3.08 0.20
CA SER A 88 -10.64 -3.66 1.51
C SER A 88 -10.04 -2.86 2.67
N VAL A 89 -8.79 -2.41 2.53
CA VAL A 89 -8.13 -1.59 3.54
C VAL A 89 -8.78 -0.21 3.61
N TYR A 90 -9.02 0.42 2.47
CA TYR A 90 -9.67 1.72 2.41
C TYR A 90 -11.04 1.71 3.10
N THR A 91 -11.88 0.73 2.81
CA THR A 91 -13.22 0.64 3.40
C THR A 91 -13.18 0.31 4.89
N HIS A 92 -12.25 -0.55 5.33
CA HIS A 92 -12.13 -0.92 6.74
C HIS A 92 -11.57 0.21 7.62
N PHE A 93 -10.69 1.04 7.07
CA PHE A 93 -9.96 2.06 7.83
C PHE A 93 -10.28 3.49 7.38
N SER A 94 -11.37 3.70 6.65
CA SER A 94 -11.77 5.03 6.16
C SER A 94 -12.39 5.92 7.21
N SER A 95 -12.95 5.36 8.29
CA SER A 95 -13.56 6.17 9.35
C SER A 95 -12.50 6.87 10.20
N LEU A 96 -12.86 8.03 10.76
CA LEU A 96 -11.98 8.76 11.68
C LEU A 96 -11.70 7.97 12.97
N TYR A 97 -12.59 7.05 13.33
CA TYR A 97 -12.53 6.25 14.55
C TYR A 97 -12.56 4.76 14.23
N TYR A 98 -11.67 4.31 13.36
CA TYR A 98 -11.65 2.89 13.03
C TYR A 98 -11.13 2.05 14.20
N ASN A 99 -11.86 0.96 14.45
CA ASN A 99 -11.51 -0.01 15.47
C ASN A 99 -11.05 -1.32 14.82
N VAL A 100 -9.77 -1.58 14.90
CA VAL A 100 -9.15 -2.78 14.35
C VAL A 100 -9.61 -4.04 15.09
N ASN A 101 -9.95 -3.92 16.37
CA ASN A 101 -10.32 -5.05 17.22
C ASN A 101 -11.73 -5.60 16.95
N GLY A 102 -12.60 -4.82 16.32
CA GLY A 102 -13.97 -5.23 15.99
C GLY A 102 -14.10 -6.08 14.74
N LYS A 103 -13.01 -6.41 14.05
CA LYS A 103 -13.02 -7.15 12.78
C LYS A 103 -12.22 -8.44 12.88
N ASN A 104 -12.73 -9.48 12.22
CA ASN A 104 -12.11 -10.80 12.20
C ASN A 104 -10.88 -10.86 11.28
N ILE A 105 -9.88 -10.03 11.58
CA ILE A 105 -8.63 -9.90 10.81
C ILE A 105 -7.55 -10.76 11.47
N LYS A 106 -6.94 -11.65 10.69
CA LYS A 106 -5.86 -12.52 11.17
C LYS A 106 -4.67 -11.73 11.69
N ASN A 107 -4.06 -12.21 12.73
CA ASN A 107 -2.76 -11.73 13.20
C ASN A 107 -1.64 -12.33 12.35
N ILE A 108 -0.55 -11.58 12.19
CA ILE A 108 0.68 -12.09 11.59
C ILE A 108 1.45 -12.85 12.68
N GLU A 109 1.75 -14.12 12.41
CA GLU A 109 2.51 -14.99 13.33
C GLU A 109 3.99 -15.09 12.91
N ASP A 110 4.29 -14.93 11.61
CA ASP A 110 5.64 -15.04 11.08
C ASP A 110 6.53 -13.88 11.54
N GLY A 111 7.52 -14.18 12.38
CA GLY A 111 8.44 -13.20 12.94
C GLY A 111 9.33 -12.52 11.88
N ARG A 112 9.65 -13.20 10.78
CA ARG A 112 10.45 -12.61 9.69
C ARG A 112 9.65 -11.55 8.95
N ILE A 113 8.37 -11.81 8.70
CA ILE A 113 7.46 -10.85 8.07
C ILE A 113 7.26 -9.64 8.99
N LYS A 114 7.01 -9.87 10.28
CA LYS A 114 6.91 -8.77 11.27
C LYS A 114 8.16 -7.89 11.28
N THR A 115 9.33 -8.50 11.30
CA THR A 115 10.60 -7.77 11.28
C THR A 115 10.76 -6.95 10.01
N PHE A 116 10.43 -7.52 8.85
CA PHE A 116 10.48 -6.83 7.57
C PHE A 116 9.54 -5.61 7.55
N ILE A 117 8.29 -5.80 7.94
CA ILE A 117 7.29 -4.72 7.99
C ILE A 117 7.73 -3.61 8.96
N SER A 118 8.24 -3.98 10.14
CA SER A 118 8.71 -3.01 11.14
C SER A 118 9.86 -2.16 10.62
N LYS A 119 10.80 -2.76 9.91
CA LYS A 119 11.91 -2.01 9.27
C LYS A 119 11.41 -1.06 8.19
N CYS A 120 10.49 -1.52 7.34
CA CYS A 120 9.88 -0.67 6.32
C CYS A 120 9.10 0.50 6.95
N PHE A 121 8.31 0.23 7.98
CA PHE A 121 7.58 1.27 8.70
C PHE A 121 8.50 2.34 9.27
N ASN A 122 9.56 1.94 9.98
CA ASN A 122 10.52 2.87 10.58
C ASN A 122 11.25 3.74 9.54
N TYR A 123 11.50 3.18 8.37
CA TYR A 123 12.10 3.93 7.27
C TYR A 123 11.08 4.86 6.59
N LEU A 124 9.91 4.35 6.24
CA LEU A 124 8.92 5.09 5.45
C LEU A 124 8.25 6.22 6.24
N LYS A 125 8.01 6.05 7.55
CA LYS A 125 7.40 7.08 8.39
C LYS A 125 8.22 8.36 8.53
N THR A 126 9.50 8.34 8.15
CA THR A 126 10.34 9.54 8.14
C THR A 126 10.06 10.49 6.98
N ASN A 127 9.32 10.01 5.96
CA ASN A 127 8.95 10.82 4.80
C ASN A 127 7.72 11.68 5.13
N SER A 128 7.71 12.92 4.63
CA SER A 128 6.54 13.79 4.73
C SER A 128 5.40 13.31 3.81
N ASP A 129 4.18 13.75 4.08
CA ASP A 129 3.04 13.46 3.21
C ASP A 129 3.27 13.94 1.77
N ARG A 130 3.92 15.09 1.61
CA ARG A 130 4.28 15.59 0.28
C ARG A 130 5.18 14.62 -0.48
N VAL A 131 6.20 14.08 0.17
CA VAL A 131 7.09 13.08 -0.45
C VAL A 131 6.32 11.82 -0.82
N LEU A 132 5.43 11.34 0.04
CA LEU A 132 4.58 10.19 -0.27
C LEU A 132 3.63 10.46 -1.44
N GLN A 133 3.09 11.67 -1.54
CA GLN A 133 2.25 12.10 -2.65
C GLN A 133 3.06 12.18 -3.96
N GLU A 134 4.25 12.72 -3.91
CA GLU A 134 5.16 12.77 -5.08
C GLU A 134 5.51 11.37 -5.56
N PHE A 135 5.77 10.43 -4.67
CA PHE A 135 5.95 9.02 -5.03
C PHE A 135 4.74 8.45 -5.75
N ALA A 136 3.54 8.72 -5.26
CA ALA A 136 2.31 8.25 -5.90
C ALA A 136 2.17 8.78 -7.33
N PHE A 137 2.40 10.07 -7.55
CA PHE A 137 2.19 10.71 -8.85
C PHE A 137 3.32 10.53 -9.85
N THR A 138 4.50 10.14 -9.41
CA THR A 138 5.64 9.79 -10.27
C THR A 138 5.79 8.29 -10.50
N ASP A 139 4.97 7.47 -9.84
CA ASP A 139 4.97 6.03 -10.04
C ASP A 139 4.54 5.69 -11.48
N PRO A 140 5.39 4.99 -12.26
CA PRO A 140 5.07 4.71 -13.67
C PRO A 140 3.85 3.82 -13.84
N VAL A 141 3.58 2.93 -12.90
CA VAL A 141 2.42 2.04 -12.95
C VAL A 141 1.15 2.83 -12.66
N TRP A 142 1.17 3.72 -11.67
CA TRP A 142 0.05 4.60 -11.40
C TRP A 142 -0.24 5.53 -12.58
N THR A 143 0.77 6.20 -13.13
CA THR A 143 0.59 7.14 -14.25
C THR A 143 0.09 6.45 -15.50
N SER A 144 0.47 5.20 -15.75
CA SER A 144 -0.02 4.43 -16.90
C SER A 144 -1.41 3.82 -16.70
N THR A 145 -1.88 3.70 -15.46
CA THR A 145 -3.15 3.05 -15.11
C THR A 145 -4.24 4.06 -14.78
N TRP A 146 -3.90 5.15 -14.11
CA TRP A 146 -4.82 6.22 -13.74
C TRP A 146 -5.57 6.80 -14.95
N GLY A 147 -6.88 6.93 -14.82
CA GLY A 147 -7.74 7.51 -15.85
C GLY A 147 -8.14 6.58 -16.99
N ARG A 148 -7.66 5.31 -17.02
CA ARG A 148 -8.04 4.35 -18.08
C ARG A 148 -9.46 3.80 -17.95
N SER A 149 -9.99 3.74 -16.73
CA SER A 149 -11.34 3.26 -16.43
C SER A 149 -11.87 3.90 -15.16
N SER A 150 -13.16 3.67 -14.84
CA SER A 150 -13.76 4.15 -13.58
C SER A 150 -13.14 3.53 -12.33
N GLN A 151 -12.58 2.33 -12.43
CA GLN A 151 -11.86 1.63 -11.35
C GLN A 151 -10.62 0.95 -11.93
N PRO A 152 -9.56 1.70 -12.21
CA PRO A 152 -8.36 1.17 -12.85
C PRO A 152 -7.59 0.27 -11.87
N GLU A 153 -7.71 -1.04 -12.09
CA GLU A 153 -7.03 -2.07 -11.32
C GLU A 153 -5.57 -2.20 -11.77
N VAL A 154 -4.67 -2.29 -10.80
CA VAL A 154 -3.25 -2.55 -11.04
C VAL A 154 -2.96 -4.03 -10.85
N ASN A 155 -2.52 -4.69 -11.90
CA ASN A 155 -2.01 -6.05 -11.81
C ASN A 155 -0.54 -6.03 -11.39
N PHE A 156 -0.30 -6.16 -10.08
CA PHE A 156 1.05 -6.15 -9.53
C PHE A 156 1.91 -7.31 -10.03
N THR A 157 1.30 -8.44 -10.38
CA THR A 157 1.99 -9.64 -10.87
C THR A 157 2.30 -9.61 -12.37
N ASP A 158 1.90 -8.57 -13.07
CA ASP A 158 2.25 -8.37 -14.46
C ASP A 158 3.76 -8.19 -14.60
N LYS A 159 4.37 -8.92 -15.54
CA LYS A 159 5.82 -8.87 -15.76
C LYS A 159 6.31 -7.49 -16.16
N GLU A 160 5.52 -6.72 -16.89
CA GLU A 160 5.86 -5.35 -17.26
C GLU A 160 5.91 -4.45 -16.02
N ASN A 161 4.91 -4.54 -15.16
CA ASN A 161 4.86 -3.77 -13.92
C ASN A 161 6.04 -4.10 -13.00
N ILE A 162 6.36 -5.38 -12.86
CA ILE A 162 7.52 -5.83 -12.07
C ILE A 162 8.83 -5.32 -12.68
N GLY A 163 8.96 -5.35 -13.99
CA GLY A 163 10.12 -4.80 -14.69
C GLY A 163 10.32 -3.32 -14.40
N ILE A 164 9.24 -2.54 -14.39
CA ILE A 164 9.26 -1.11 -14.05
C ILE A 164 9.74 -0.89 -12.62
N TYR A 165 9.21 -1.64 -11.65
CA TYR A 165 9.65 -1.51 -10.26
C TYR A 165 11.13 -1.82 -10.07
N ARG A 166 11.64 -2.88 -10.71
CA ARG A 166 13.07 -3.22 -10.67
C ARG A 166 13.94 -2.09 -11.22
N GLN A 167 13.54 -1.46 -12.32
CA GLN A 167 14.28 -0.36 -12.90
C GLN A 167 14.29 0.89 -11.98
N CYS A 168 13.15 1.20 -11.35
CA CYS A 168 13.03 2.34 -10.45
C CYS A 168 13.86 2.16 -9.16
N CYS A 169 13.96 0.94 -8.66
CA CYS A 169 14.68 0.65 -7.40
C CYS A 169 16.17 0.31 -7.59
N SER A 170 16.65 0.20 -8.81
CA SER A 170 18.05 -0.11 -9.14
C SER A 170 18.93 1.14 -9.32
N ARG A 171 18.39 2.35 -9.08
CA ARG A 171 19.10 3.63 -9.24
C ARG A 171 19.63 4.16 -7.93
#